data_67eb62b63218fea2efaff4a254047809
#
_entry.id   67eb62b63218fea2efaff4a254047809
#
_cell.length_a   1.000
_cell.length_b   1.000
_cell.length_c   1.000
_cell.angle_alpha   90.00
_cell.angle_beta   90.00
_cell.angle_gamma   90.00
#
_symmetry.space_group_name_H-M   'P 1'
#
loop_
_entity.id
_entity.type
_entity.pdbx_description
1 polymer ?
#
loop_
_entity_poly.entity_id
_entity_poly.type
_entity_poly.pdbx_seq_one_letter_code
_entity_poly.pdbx_strand_id
1 'polypeptide(L)'
;MKYVTHIESSTGRSVAVDKPSTALAGEMLEVRYDLERIKREVSPRDIAAGPANLWRYAPLLPVADPRAAVSLGEGYTPLLDTPRLARALGLQNLAVKDEGCNPSGTFKDRGASVAISRYVELGVKTVAHNSSGNAGGSWSLYAARAGITCVNLLPTDVQPSSLQHCRASGQPAFLVENWHEAGRMVAEACERNGWLNICTLREPYRLEGKKTMGLEIAEQLGWKMPTAIFYPMGGGLGAIAIYKAFEELLQLGWIAGTMPRLYVTQFEGCAPVVKAFDEGKDACTAWGKIDIPPGGLRSPNPPGGRAVLALMRKHGGAAISVSTPDAFAAVDQLARDEGIFACPESATTLAGLKKAIANELVRPDDQVIIVNTGSGLKSIPALEPARFPVITSSAAIHA
;
A
#
# COMPACT_ATOMS: atom_id res chain seq x y z
N MET A 1 -24.32 5.07 4.32
CA MET A 1 -23.27 5.50 3.35
C MET A 1 -23.88 6.55 2.45
N LYS A 2 -23.54 7.82 2.69
CA LYS A 2 -24.25 8.97 2.07
C LYS A 2 -24.07 9.05 0.55
N TYR A 3 -22.90 8.68 0.05
CA TYR A 3 -22.53 8.89 -1.35
C TYR A 3 -22.21 7.60 -2.13
N VAL A 4 -22.18 6.45 -1.49
CA VAL A 4 -21.97 5.16 -2.17
C VAL A 4 -23.20 4.80 -2.97
N THR A 5 -23.04 4.49 -4.25
CA THR A 5 -24.12 4.08 -5.16
C THR A 5 -24.22 2.55 -5.24
N HIS A 6 -23.11 1.87 -5.51
CA HIS A 6 -23.05 0.41 -5.65
C HIS A 6 -21.60 -0.08 -5.53
N ILE A 7 -21.44 -1.38 -5.51
CA ILE A 7 -20.14 -2.04 -5.71
C ILE A 7 -20.20 -2.69 -7.10
N GLU A 8 -19.18 -2.47 -7.90
CA GLU A 8 -19.06 -3.00 -9.25
C GLU A 8 -17.85 -3.91 -9.35
N SER A 9 -17.99 -5.04 -10.05
CA SER A 9 -16.85 -5.88 -10.39
C SER A 9 -16.18 -5.41 -11.67
N SER A 10 -14.92 -5.80 -11.87
CA SER A 10 -14.17 -5.54 -13.12
C SER A 10 -14.79 -6.20 -14.37
N THR A 11 -15.80 -7.05 -14.19
CA THR A 11 -16.59 -7.66 -15.27
C THR A 11 -17.96 -7.00 -15.48
N GLY A 12 -18.24 -5.88 -14.78
CA GLY A 12 -19.51 -5.13 -14.87
C GLY A 12 -20.64 -5.68 -14.01
N ARG A 13 -20.38 -6.68 -13.14
CA ARG A 13 -21.39 -7.22 -12.24
C ARG A 13 -21.62 -6.25 -11.07
N SER A 14 -22.88 -5.83 -10.87
CA SER A 14 -23.27 -5.05 -9.69
C SER A 14 -23.40 -5.95 -8.47
N VAL A 15 -22.89 -5.50 -7.33
CA VAL A 15 -22.86 -6.22 -6.06
C VAL A 15 -23.55 -5.39 -4.98
N ALA A 16 -24.33 -6.04 -4.13
CA ALA A 16 -25.04 -5.39 -3.03
C ALA A 16 -24.07 -4.75 -2.03
N VAL A 17 -24.42 -3.54 -1.57
CA VAL A 17 -23.63 -2.77 -0.62
C VAL A 17 -23.95 -3.09 0.84
N ASP A 18 -25.12 -3.66 1.11
CA ASP A 18 -25.68 -3.94 2.43
C ASP A 18 -25.28 -5.33 2.98
N LYS A 19 -24.51 -6.10 2.23
CA LYS A 19 -24.04 -7.44 2.59
C LYS A 19 -22.53 -7.57 2.41
N PRO A 20 -21.86 -8.40 3.24
CA PRO A 20 -20.49 -8.77 2.97
C PRO A 20 -20.39 -9.48 1.62
N SER A 21 -19.50 -9.01 0.77
CA SER A 21 -19.35 -9.55 -0.58
C SER A 21 -17.88 -9.79 -0.91
N THR A 22 -17.63 -10.89 -1.62
CA THR A 22 -16.30 -11.23 -2.12
C THR A 22 -16.29 -11.33 -3.64
N ALA A 23 -15.17 -10.99 -4.25
CA ALA A 23 -14.93 -11.14 -5.67
C ALA A 23 -14.93 -12.61 -6.08
N LEU A 24 -15.49 -12.90 -7.26
CA LEU A 24 -15.31 -14.20 -7.93
C LEU A 24 -13.86 -14.33 -8.43
N ALA A 25 -13.51 -15.53 -8.89
CA ALA A 25 -12.18 -15.77 -9.43
C ALA A 25 -11.91 -14.85 -10.63
N GLY A 26 -10.80 -14.12 -10.56
CA GLY A 26 -10.40 -13.19 -11.62
C GLY A 26 -11.08 -11.81 -11.61
N GLU A 27 -12.04 -11.57 -10.71
CA GLU A 27 -12.66 -10.26 -10.52
C GLU A 27 -11.92 -9.39 -9.51
N MET A 28 -12.07 -8.08 -9.66
CA MET A 28 -11.78 -7.07 -8.66
C MET A 28 -13.08 -6.30 -8.38
N LEU A 29 -13.36 -6.04 -7.11
CA LEU A 29 -14.52 -5.25 -6.69
C LEU A 29 -14.10 -3.83 -6.37
N GLU A 30 -14.90 -2.86 -6.82
CA GLU A 30 -14.72 -1.45 -6.56
C GLU A 30 -16.00 -0.81 -6.03
N VAL A 31 -15.87 0.06 -5.04
CA VAL A 31 -16.97 0.90 -4.59
C VAL A 31 -17.14 2.09 -5.55
N ARG A 32 -18.36 2.36 -5.95
CA ARG A 32 -18.73 3.50 -6.79
C ARG A 32 -19.47 4.55 -5.97
N TYR A 33 -19.20 5.82 -6.27
CA TYR A 33 -19.73 6.97 -5.56
C TYR A 33 -20.53 7.87 -6.50
N ASP A 34 -21.53 8.57 -5.95
CA ASP A 34 -22.18 9.70 -6.61
C ASP A 34 -21.28 10.94 -6.53
N LEU A 35 -20.27 10.98 -7.42
CA LEU A 35 -19.28 12.05 -7.46
C LEU A 35 -19.93 13.41 -7.79
N GLU A 36 -20.97 13.45 -8.59
CA GLU A 36 -21.70 14.69 -8.89
C GLU A 36 -22.39 15.27 -7.64
N ARG A 37 -22.91 14.39 -6.79
CA ARG A 37 -23.47 14.82 -5.51
C ARG A 37 -22.39 15.26 -4.55
N ILE A 38 -21.27 14.54 -4.44
CA ILE A 38 -20.11 14.96 -3.63
C ILE A 38 -19.63 16.33 -4.07
N LYS A 39 -19.46 16.56 -5.38
CA LYS A 39 -19.03 17.85 -5.95
C LYS A 39 -19.90 19.03 -5.55
N ARG A 40 -21.20 18.80 -5.40
CA ARG A 40 -22.15 19.84 -4.96
C ARG A 40 -22.16 20.07 -3.46
N GLU A 41 -21.92 19.03 -2.66
CA GLU A 41 -22.12 19.06 -1.20
C GLU A 41 -20.82 19.17 -0.40
N VAL A 42 -19.66 18.88 -1.01
CA VAL A 42 -18.34 18.81 -0.33
C VAL A 42 -17.29 19.56 -1.16
N SER A 43 -16.45 20.30 -0.50
CA SER A 43 -15.33 21.03 -1.11
C SER A 43 -13.98 20.57 -0.53
N PRO A 44 -12.86 20.88 -1.20
CA PRO A 44 -11.52 20.70 -0.64
C PRO A 44 -11.31 21.36 0.74
N ARG A 45 -12.01 22.47 1.03
CA ARG A 45 -11.94 23.15 2.34
C ARG A 45 -12.61 22.32 3.44
N ASP A 46 -13.71 21.65 3.13
CA ASP A 46 -14.40 20.77 4.08
C ASP A 46 -13.52 19.57 4.44
N ILE A 47 -12.80 19.02 3.45
CA ILE A 47 -11.81 17.96 3.67
C ILE A 47 -10.68 18.47 4.58
N ALA A 48 -10.12 19.63 4.29
CA ALA A 48 -9.02 20.23 5.06
C ALA A 48 -9.40 20.54 6.51
N ALA A 49 -10.68 20.81 6.78
CA ALA A 49 -11.21 21.01 8.13
C ALA A 49 -11.43 19.70 8.92
N GLY A 50 -11.28 18.56 8.28
CA GLY A 50 -11.46 17.23 8.89
C GLY A 50 -10.31 16.83 9.84
N PRO A 51 -10.40 15.67 10.49
CA PRO A 51 -9.40 15.20 11.44
C PRO A 51 -8.04 14.94 10.74
N ALA A 52 -6.94 14.99 11.51
CA ALA A 52 -5.59 14.70 11.00
C ALA A 52 -5.34 13.18 10.88
N ASN A 53 -6.22 12.47 10.20
CA ASN A 53 -6.11 11.04 9.85
C ASN A 53 -6.89 10.74 8.57
N LEU A 54 -6.94 9.48 8.11
CA LEU A 54 -7.62 9.13 6.85
C LEU A 54 -9.13 9.43 6.85
N TRP A 55 -9.78 9.53 8.03
CA TRP A 55 -11.21 9.74 8.14
C TRP A 55 -11.66 11.16 7.76
N ARG A 56 -10.70 12.08 7.52
CA ARG A 56 -10.99 13.39 6.89
C ARG A 56 -11.64 13.23 5.49
N TYR A 57 -11.36 12.12 4.82
CA TYR A 57 -11.91 11.79 3.50
C TYR A 57 -13.20 10.95 3.59
N ALA A 58 -13.89 10.94 4.73
CA ALA A 58 -15.12 10.17 4.93
C ALA A 58 -16.17 10.29 3.82
N PRO A 59 -16.36 11.45 3.16
CA PRO A 59 -17.27 11.55 2.01
C PRO A 59 -16.92 10.62 0.84
N LEU A 60 -15.67 10.22 0.72
CA LEU A 60 -15.12 9.33 -0.31
C LEU A 60 -14.83 7.92 0.23
N LEU A 61 -15.39 7.54 1.39
CA LEU A 61 -15.19 6.24 2.02
C LEU A 61 -16.52 5.49 2.22
N PRO A 62 -16.50 4.14 2.15
CA PRO A 62 -17.71 3.31 2.18
C PRO A 62 -18.15 2.95 3.60
N VAL A 63 -18.21 3.93 4.50
CA VAL A 63 -18.63 3.76 5.90
C VAL A 63 -19.83 4.65 6.16
N ALA A 64 -20.83 4.14 6.89
CA ALA A 64 -22.08 4.85 7.13
C ALA A 64 -21.95 5.93 8.19
N ASP A 65 -21.27 5.64 9.31
CA ASP A 65 -20.97 6.58 10.38
C ASP A 65 -19.44 6.66 10.65
N PRO A 66 -18.75 7.65 10.11
CA PRO A 66 -17.30 7.83 10.34
C PRO A 66 -16.93 8.03 11.83
N ARG A 67 -17.87 8.44 12.69
CA ARG A 67 -17.62 8.62 14.13
C ARG A 67 -17.53 7.28 14.86
N ALA A 68 -18.15 6.24 14.33
CA ALA A 68 -18.06 4.87 14.82
C ALA A 68 -16.92 4.06 14.15
N ALA A 69 -16.08 4.72 13.36
CA ALA A 69 -15.01 4.07 12.64
C ALA A 69 -13.96 3.45 13.57
N VAL A 70 -13.47 2.28 13.17
CA VAL A 70 -12.36 1.59 13.85
C VAL A 70 -11.06 2.23 13.42
N SER A 71 -10.51 3.10 14.25
CA SER A 71 -9.29 3.86 13.97
C SER A 71 -8.26 3.74 15.10
N LEU A 72 -7.00 3.78 14.72
CA LEU A 72 -5.82 3.92 15.58
C LEU A 72 -5.05 5.22 15.26
N GLY A 73 -5.65 6.13 14.48
CA GLY A 73 -5.03 7.39 14.04
C GLY A 73 -4.24 7.28 12.72
N GLU A 74 -4.46 6.22 11.95
CA GLU A 74 -3.81 5.97 10.66
C GLU A 74 -4.15 7.02 9.59
N GLY A 75 -3.23 7.18 8.66
CA GLY A 75 -3.36 8.12 7.54
C GLY A 75 -2.92 9.53 7.89
N TYR A 76 -3.11 10.45 6.94
CA TYR A 76 -2.56 11.80 6.93
C TYR A 76 -1.05 11.79 7.24
N THR A 77 -0.38 10.79 6.69
CA THR A 77 1.05 10.58 6.85
C THR A 77 1.84 11.68 6.16
N PRO A 78 3.07 11.99 6.60
CA PRO A 78 3.85 13.06 6.00
C PRO A 78 4.12 12.85 4.50
N LEU A 79 4.08 13.94 3.75
CA LEU A 79 4.72 14.08 2.45
C LEU A 79 5.97 14.92 2.68
N LEU A 80 7.13 14.27 2.72
CA LEU A 80 8.41 14.87 3.10
C LEU A 80 9.17 15.30 1.85
N ASP A 81 9.45 16.59 1.73
CA ASP A 81 10.41 17.08 0.73
C ASP A 81 11.81 16.53 1.03
N THR A 82 12.52 16.13 -0.02
CA THR A 82 13.85 15.50 0.10
C THR A 82 14.89 16.29 -0.71
N PRO A 83 15.26 17.51 -0.24
CA PRO A 83 16.06 18.45 -1.04
C PRO A 83 17.51 17.99 -1.25
N ARG A 84 18.08 17.20 -0.32
CA ARG A 84 19.44 16.67 -0.48
C ARG A 84 19.49 15.59 -1.55
N LEU A 85 18.53 14.66 -1.53
CA LEU A 85 18.37 13.64 -2.55
C LEU A 85 18.00 14.24 -3.91
N ALA A 86 17.05 15.18 -3.94
CA ALA A 86 16.66 15.86 -5.17
C ALA A 86 17.89 16.48 -5.86
N ARG A 87 18.69 17.26 -5.12
CA ARG A 87 19.92 17.87 -5.63
C ARG A 87 20.93 16.83 -6.13
N ALA A 88 21.14 15.76 -5.35
CA ALA A 88 22.08 14.69 -5.73
C ALA A 88 21.66 13.95 -7.00
N LEU A 89 20.35 13.90 -7.28
CA LEU A 89 19.76 13.24 -8.44
C LEU A 89 19.46 14.18 -9.61
N GLY A 90 19.77 15.48 -9.49
CA GLY A 90 19.49 16.48 -10.52
C GLY A 90 18.00 16.78 -10.72
N LEU A 91 17.16 16.54 -9.70
CA LEU A 91 15.73 16.83 -9.72
C LEU A 91 15.42 18.16 -8.99
N GLN A 92 14.42 18.88 -9.48
CA GLN A 92 13.92 20.07 -8.81
C GLN A 92 12.97 19.73 -7.66
N ASN A 93 12.13 18.68 -7.83
CA ASN A 93 11.08 18.33 -6.90
C ASN A 93 11.04 16.82 -6.66
N LEU A 94 11.43 16.41 -5.46
CA LEU A 94 11.34 15.01 -5.00
C LEU A 94 10.77 14.99 -3.59
N ALA A 95 9.72 14.20 -3.38
CA ALA A 95 9.16 13.99 -2.06
C ALA A 95 8.91 12.52 -1.76
N VAL A 96 8.92 12.17 -0.48
CA VAL A 96 8.60 10.84 0.05
C VAL A 96 7.26 10.88 0.75
N LYS A 97 6.29 10.09 0.28
CA LYS A 97 5.08 9.79 1.04
C LYS A 97 5.42 8.72 2.07
N ASP A 98 5.52 9.11 3.33
CA ASP A 98 6.02 8.22 4.40
C ASP A 98 4.91 7.47 5.13
N GLU A 99 4.55 6.29 4.63
CA GLU A 99 3.57 5.39 5.25
C GLU A 99 4.16 4.59 6.44
N GLY A 100 5.44 4.71 6.71
CA GLY A 100 6.09 4.14 7.89
C GLY A 100 5.58 4.71 9.21
N CYS A 101 4.94 5.88 9.18
CA CYS A 101 4.35 6.57 10.33
C CYS A 101 2.98 6.01 10.77
N ASN A 102 2.38 5.09 10.02
CA ASN A 102 1.13 4.46 10.44
C ASN A 102 1.30 3.59 11.70
N PRO A 103 0.24 3.33 12.50
CA PRO A 103 0.30 2.60 13.78
C PRO A 103 1.00 1.25 13.75
N SER A 104 0.79 0.43 12.70
CA SER A 104 1.51 -0.84 12.53
C SER A 104 2.89 -0.68 11.88
N GLY A 105 3.29 0.55 11.56
CA GLY A 105 4.50 0.87 10.80
C GLY A 105 4.36 0.64 9.30
N THR A 106 3.15 0.51 8.75
CA THR A 106 2.94 0.30 7.31
C THR A 106 1.61 0.85 6.77
N PHE A 107 1.55 1.15 5.47
CA PHE A 107 0.34 1.57 4.75
C PHE A 107 -0.84 0.57 4.81
N LYS A 108 -0.63 -0.64 5.33
CA LYS A 108 -1.68 -1.66 5.44
C LYS A 108 -2.82 -1.21 6.34
N ASP A 109 -2.53 -0.35 7.31
CA ASP A 109 -3.48 0.19 8.28
C ASP A 109 -4.65 0.91 7.63
N ARG A 110 -4.40 1.65 6.55
CA ARG A 110 -5.45 2.34 5.81
C ARG A 110 -6.55 1.40 5.34
N GLY A 111 -6.15 0.28 4.73
CA GLY A 111 -7.08 -0.73 4.25
C GLY A 111 -7.73 -1.51 5.38
N ALA A 112 -7.02 -1.80 6.46
CA ALA A 112 -7.55 -2.49 7.63
C ALA A 112 -8.61 -1.63 8.35
N SER A 113 -8.32 -0.35 8.59
CA SER A 113 -9.25 0.59 9.24
C SER A 113 -10.59 0.67 8.50
N VAL A 114 -10.58 1.01 7.22
CA VAL A 114 -11.81 1.20 6.44
C VAL A 114 -12.58 -0.12 6.28
N ALA A 115 -11.90 -1.22 5.96
CA ALA A 115 -12.56 -2.50 5.77
C ALA A 115 -13.15 -3.06 7.06
N ILE A 116 -12.40 -3.04 8.17
CA ILE A 116 -12.89 -3.50 9.48
C ILE A 116 -14.07 -2.63 9.94
N SER A 117 -13.99 -1.31 9.80
CA SER A 117 -15.12 -0.42 10.12
C SER A 117 -16.37 -0.85 9.37
N ARG A 118 -16.24 -1.08 8.06
CA ARG A 118 -17.37 -1.51 7.25
C ARG A 118 -17.88 -2.91 7.63
N TYR A 119 -16.99 -3.85 7.97
CA TYR A 119 -17.39 -5.19 8.40
C TYR A 119 -18.13 -5.18 9.74
N VAL A 120 -17.74 -4.32 10.67
CA VAL A 120 -18.49 -4.12 11.93
C VAL A 120 -19.91 -3.63 11.65
N GLU A 121 -20.08 -2.63 10.76
CA GLU A 121 -21.41 -2.17 10.34
C GLU A 121 -22.26 -3.28 9.67
N LEU A 122 -21.62 -4.19 8.95
CA LEU A 122 -22.27 -5.34 8.30
C LEU A 122 -22.45 -6.54 9.24
N GLY A 123 -22.10 -6.42 10.53
CA GLY A 123 -22.26 -7.46 11.52
C GLY A 123 -21.30 -8.65 11.40
N VAL A 124 -20.21 -8.53 10.63
CA VAL A 124 -19.19 -9.56 10.47
C VAL A 124 -18.45 -9.77 11.80
N LYS A 125 -18.29 -11.02 12.21
CA LYS A 125 -17.62 -11.39 13.47
C LYS A 125 -16.23 -11.96 13.26
N THR A 126 -16.01 -12.62 12.12
CA THR A 126 -14.74 -13.28 11.81
C THR A 126 -14.35 -13.05 10.35
N VAL A 127 -13.12 -12.62 10.17
CA VAL A 127 -12.49 -12.48 8.85
C VAL A 127 -11.25 -13.38 8.79
N ALA A 128 -10.87 -13.85 7.59
CA ALA A 128 -9.66 -14.64 7.42
C ALA A 128 -8.91 -14.28 6.14
N HIS A 129 -7.58 -14.31 6.19
CA HIS A 129 -6.74 -14.09 5.02
C HIS A 129 -5.37 -14.75 5.13
N ASN A 130 -4.71 -14.87 3.98
CA ASN A 130 -3.27 -15.11 3.92
C ASN A 130 -2.51 -13.80 3.73
N SER A 131 -1.33 -13.68 4.33
CA SER A 131 -0.49 -12.50 4.28
C SER A 131 0.99 -12.84 4.38
N SER A 132 1.82 -12.22 3.55
CA SER A 132 3.28 -12.31 3.67
C SER A 132 3.87 -11.59 4.90
N GLY A 133 3.02 -11.01 5.77
CA GLY A 133 3.40 -10.41 7.05
C GLY A 133 2.64 -9.13 7.38
N ASN A 134 3.00 -8.01 6.76
CA ASN A 134 2.51 -6.67 7.14
C ASN A 134 0.98 -6.52 7.20
N ALA A 135 0.23 -7.18 6.30
CA ALA A 135 -1.23 -7.14 6.40
C ALA A 135 -1.73 -7.97 7.60
N GLY A 136 -1.15 -9.15 7.88
CA GLY A 136 -1.51 -9.95 9.05
C GLY A 136 -1.39 -9.15 10.34
N GLY A 137 -0.23 -8.50 10.56
CA GLY A 137 -0.01 -7.66 11.74
C GLY A 137 -0.99 -6.48 11.83
N SER A 138 -1.18 -5.75 10.74
CA SER A 138 -2.11 -4.61 10.70
C SER A 138 -3.56 -5.03 10.99
N TRP A 139 -4.10 -6.00 10.23
CA TRP A 139 -5.48 -6.46 10.39
C TRP A 139 -5.75 -7.04 11.80
N SER A 140 -4.76 -7.68 12.41
CA SER A 140 -4.85 -8.16 13.79
C SER A 140 -5.07 -7.03 14.79
N LEU A 141 -4.35 -5.92 14.66
CA LEU A 141 -4.52 -4.75 15.55
C LEU A 141 -5.91 -4.12 15.40
N TYR A 142 -6.36 -3.92 14.15
CA TYR A 142 -7.68 -3.31 13.90
C TYR A 142 -8.84 -4.26 14.26
N ALA A 143 -8.69 -5.57 14.07
CA ALA A 143 -9.67 -6.56 14.52
C ALA A 143 -9.80 -6.59 16.05
N ALA A 144 -8.67 -6.55 16.77
CA ALA A 144 -8.67 -6.43 18.23
C ALA A 144 -9.35 -5.13 18.69
N ARG A 145 -9.05 -3.99 18.05
CA ARG A 145 -9.71 -2.71 18.33
C ARG A 145 -11.21 -2.76 18.12
N ALA A 146 -11.66 -3.52 17.13
CA ALA A 146 -13.07 -3.68 16.77
C ALA A 146 -13.81 -4.76 17.56
N GLY A 147 -13.12 -5.59 18.33
CA GLY A 147 -13.71 -6.74 19.01
C GLY A 147 -14.19 -7.87 18.09
N ILE A 148 -13.57 -8.00 16.89
CA ILE A 148 -13.82 -9.10 15.96
C ILE A 148 -12.60 -10.01 15.84
N THR A 149 -12.76 -11.18 15.24
CA THR A 149 -11.66 -12.14 15.03
C THR A 149 -11.05 -11.98 13.63
N CYS A 150 -9.72 -11.92 13.56
CA CYS A 150 -8.96 -11.97 12.30
C CYS A 150 -8.04 -13.19 12.29
N VAL A 151 -8.38 -14.18 11.48
CA VAL A 151 -7.58 -15.40 11.32
C VAL A 151 -6.51 -15.17 10.25
N ASN A 152 -5.25 -15.35 10.62
CA ASN A 152 -4.09 -15.06 9.77
C ASN A 152 -3.36 -16.34 9.37
N LEU A 153 -3.17 -16.58 8.09
CA LEU A 153 -2.23 -17.57 7.57
C LEU A 153 -0.97 -16.83 7.08
N LEU A 154 0.19 -17.20 7.62
CA LEU A 154 1.48 -16.52 7.41
C LEU A 154 2.53 -17.54 6.96
N PRO A 155 3.54 -17.17 6.15
CA PRO A 155 4.62 -18.07 5.83
C PRO A 155 5.53 -18.31 7.04
N THR A 156 6.24 -19.44 7.07
CA THR A 156 7.12 -19.83 8.20
C THR A 156 8.27 -18.84 8.43
N ASP A 157 8.69 -18.14 7.40
CA ASP A 157 9.76 -17.14 7.42
C ASP A 157 9.24 -15.68 7.51
N VAL A 158 8.00 -15.50 7.96
CA VAL A 158 7.40 -14.17 8.14
C VAL A 158 8.21 -13.30 9.11
N GLN A 159 8.25 -11.99 8.82
CA GLN A 159 8.94 -11.03 9.69
C GLN A 159 8.43 -11.10 11.14
N PRO A 160 9.35 -11.18 12.14
CA PRO A 160 8.98 -11.31 13.56
C PRO A 160 8.04 -10.22 14.07
N SER A 161 8.19 -8.99 13.60
CA SER A 161 7.31 -7.87 13.96
C SER A 161 5.84 -8.13 13.63
N SER A 162 5.55 -8.79 12.52
CA SER A 162 4.18 -9.13 12.11
C SER A 162 3.57 -10.23 12.99
N LEU A 163 4.37 -11.26 13.34
CA LEU A 163 3.95 -12.29 14.31
C LEU A 163 3.66 -11.68 15.68
N GLN A 164 4.50 -10.76 16.14
CA GLN A 164 4.29 -10.10 17.44
C GLN A 164 3.01 -9.27 17.47
N HIS A 165 2.63 -8.61 16.37
CA HIS A 165 1.34 -7.91 16.29
C HIS A 165 0.17 -8.91 16.44
N CYS A 166 0.19 -10.04 15.72
CA CYS A 166 -0.86 -11.07 15.85
C CYS A 166 -0.92 -11.60 17.29
N ARG A 167 0.23 -11.99 17.88
CA ARG A 167 0.31 -12.51 19.23
C ARG A 167 -0.18 -11.51 20.28
N ALA A 168 0.33 -10.27 20.21
CA ALA A 168 0.01 -9.23 21.20
C ALA A 168 -1.45 -8.78 21.14
N SER A 169 -2.06 -8.81 19.97
CA SER A 169 -3.48 -8.50 19.78
C SER A 169 -4.42 -9.67 20.07
N GLY A 170 -3.89 -10.85 20.41
CA GLY A 170 -4.68 -12.05 20.71
C GLY A 170 -5.38 -12.65 19.48
N GLN A 171 -4.94 -12.30 18.27
CA GLN A 171 -5.58 -12.78 17.04
C GLN A 171 -4.96 -14.12 16.59
N PRO A 172 -5.77 -15.09 16.13
CA PRO A 172 -5.28 -16.37 15.65
C PRO A 172 -4.31 -16.19 14.46
N ALA A 173 -3.15 -16.84 14.54
CA ALA A 173 -2.18 -16.89 13.46
C ALA A 173 -1.63 -18.32 13.31
N PHE A 174 -1.53 -18.76 12.05
CA PHE A 174 -1.03 -20.09 11.68
C PHE A 174 0.10 -19.94 10.66
N LEU A 175 1.18 -20.67 10.86
CA LEU A 175 2.30 -20.72 9.92
C LEU A 175 2.06 -21.80 8.86
N VAL A 176 2.29 -21.45 7.60
CA VAL A 176 2.07 -22.34 6.45
C VAL A 176 3.41 -22.61 5.77
N GLU A 177 3.79 -23.88 5.67
CA GLU A 177 5.03 -24.30 5.00
C GLU A 177 4.95 -24.11 3.48
N ASN A 178 3.90 -24.66 2.87
CA ASN A 178 3.67 -24.48 1.43
C ASN A 178 2.84 -23.19 1.18
N TRP A 179 3.54 -22.07 1.01
CA TRP A 179 2.91 -20.78 0.81
C TRP A 179 1.99 -20.69 -0.41
N HIS A 180 2.21 -21.51 -1.45
CA HIS A 180 1.34 -21.56 -2.63
C HIS A 180 -0.08 -22.06 -2.30
N GLU A 181 -0.22 -22.89 -1.26
CA GLU A 181 -1.49 -23.42 -0.80
C GLU A 181 -2.28 -22.49 0.13
N ALA A 182 -1.63 -21.47 0.69
CA ALA A 182 -2.23 -20.63 1.73
C ALA A 182 -3.56 -19.99 1.30
N GLY A 183 -3.68 -19.55 0.05
CA GLY A 183 -4.93 -18.97 -0.47
C GLY A 183 -6.09 -19.97 -0.53
N ARG A 184 -5.81 -21.23 -0.92
CA ARG A 184 -6.79 -22.31 -0.93
C ARG A 184 -7.21 -22.69 0.49
N MET A 185 -6.24 -22.82 1.39
CA MET A 185 -6.51 -23.13 2.81
C MET A 185 -7.43 -22.09 3.45
N VAL A 186 -7.21 -20.81 3.18
CA VAL A 186 -8.12 -19.73 3.66
C VAL A 186 -9.51 -19.90 3.07
N ALA A 187 -9.64 -20.15 1.77
CA ALA A 187 -10.95 -20.29 1.13
C ALA A 187 -11.75 -21.47 1.73
N GLU A 188 -11.13 -22.63 1.90
CA GLU A 188 -11.73 -23.82 2.51
C GLU A 188 -12.11 -23.56 3.99
N ALA A 189 -11.26 -22.89 4.76
CA ALA A 189 -11.55 -22.54 6.14
C ALA A 189 -12.73 -21.56 6.25
N CYS A 190 -12.80 -20.56 5.36
CA CYS A 190 -13.91 -19.62 5.31
C CYS A 190 -15.23 -20.30 4.97
N GLU A 191 -15.24 -21.17 3.95
CA GLU A 191 -16.42 -21.92 3.56
C GLU A 191 -16.94 -22.82 4.70
N ARG A 192 -16.04 -23.59 5.32
CA ARG A 192 -16.40 -24.53 6.41
C ARG A 192 -16.94 -23.82 7.67
N ASN A 193 -16.42 -22.62 7.99
CA ASN A 193 -16.73 -21.95 9.25
C ASN A 193 -17.66 -20.72 9.07
N GLY A 194 -18.07 -20.38 7.85
CA GLY A 194 -18.86 -19.19 7.59
C GLY A 194 -18.09 -17.87 7.81
N TRP A 195 -16.76 -17.88 7.68
CA TRP A 195 -15.92 -16.69 7.82
C TRP A 195 -15.84 -15.89 6.53
N LEU A 196 -15.61 -14.59 6.64
CA LEU A 196 -15.42 -13.76 5.46
C LEU A 196 -13.96 -13.84 4.98
N ASN A 197 -13.78 -14.26 3.71
CA ASN A 197 -12.48 -14.28 3.05
C ASN A 197 -12.08 -12.88 2.60
N ILE A 198 -11.06 -12.30 3.25
CA ILE A 198 -10.55 -10.97 2.97
C ILE A 198 -9.15 -10.97 2.34
N CYS A 199 -8.78 -12.00 1.61
CA CYS A 199 -7.54 -12.01 0.84
C CYS A 199 -7.47 -10.83 -0.15
N THR A 200 -6.27 -10.46 -0.55
CA THR A 200 -6.03 -9.30 -1.41
C THR A 200 -6.88 -9.36 -2.69
N LEU A 201 -7.59 -8.26 -2.99
CA LEU A 201 -8.55 -8.09 -4.09
C LEU A 201 -9.79 -8.99 -4.04
N ARG A 202 -10.02 -9.71 -2.94
CA ARG A 202 -11.26 -10.47 -2.74
C ARG A 202 -12.42 -9.61 -2.23
N GLU A 203 -12.14 -8.44 -1.70
CA GLU A 203 -13.11 -7.52 -1.12
C GLU A 203 -12.79 -6.06 -1.53
N PRO A 204 -13.77 -5.15 -1.58
CA PRO A 204 -13.55 -3.82 -2.13
C PRO A 204 -12.96 -2.81 -1.13
N TYR A 205 -13.20 -2.97 0.16
CA TYR A 205 -13.00 -1.90 1.16
C TYR A 205 -11.53 -1.62 1.49
N ARG A 206 -10.67 -2.64 1.35
CA ARG A 206 -9.21 -2.50 1.49
C ARG A 206 -8.63 -1.52 0.46
N LEU A 207 -9.17 -1.53 -0.74
CA LEU A 207 -8.80 -0.59 -1.80
C LEU A 207 -9.20 0.83 -1.41
N GLU A 208 -10.42 1.01 -0.92
CA GLU A 208 -10.94 2.32 -0.53
C GLU A 208 -10.13 2.97 0.61
N GLY A 209 -9.71 2.19 1.60
CA GLY A 209 -8.81 2.70 2.63
C GLY A 209 -7.47 3.15 2.07
N LYS A 210 -6.88 2.39 1.14
CA LYS A 210 -5.60 2.76 0.51
C LYS A 210 -5.71 3.92 -0.47
N LYS A 211 -6.90 4.15 -1.02
CA LYS A 211 -7.20 5.31 -1.87
C LYS A 211 -6.83 6.62 -1.19
N THR A 212 -6.95 6.68 0.14
CA THR A 212 -6.59 7.87 0.91
C THR A 212 -5.14 8.31 0.75
N MET A 213 -4.19 7.41 0.37
CA MET A 213 -2.82 7.83 0.02
C MET A 213 -2.81 8.81 -1.16
N GLY A 214 -3.55 8.52 -2.21
CA GLY A 214 -3.64 9.41 -3.38
C GLY A 214 -4.38 10.72 -3.05
N LEU A 215 -5.45 10.65 -2.25
CA LEU A 215 -6.16 11.84 -1.77
C LEU A 215 -5.23 12.75 -0.97
N GLU A 216 -4.44 12.19 -0.05
CA GLU A 216 -3.47 12.92 0.75
C GLU A 216 -2.34 13.52 -0.08
N ILE A 217 -1.79 12.77 -1.04
CA ILE A 217 -0.75 13.29 -1.94
C ILE A 217 -1.27 14.54 -2.66
N ALA A 218 -2.48 14.50 -3.22
CA ALA A 218 -3.07 15.65 -3.91
C ALA A 218 -3.30 16.82 -2.94
N GLU A 219 -3.88 16.59 -1.75
CA GLU A 219 -4.11 17.63 -0.75
C GLU A 219 -2.80 18.28 -0.29
N GLN A 220 -1.79 17.47 0.04
CA GLN A 220 -0.50 17.94 0.55
C GLN A 220 0.34 18.66 -0.53
N LEU A 221 0.09 18.39 -1.81
CA LEU A 221 0.62 19.17 -2.93
C LEU A 221 -0.21 20.42 -3.25
N GLY A 222 -1.15 20.81 -2.38
CA GLY A 222 -2.03 21.96 -2.59
C GLY A 222 -3.08 21.71 -3.68
N TRP A 223 -3.64 20.51 -3.72
CA TRP A 223 -4.60 20.03 -4.72
C TRP A 223 -4.05 20.06 -6.15
N LYS A 224 -2.82 19.60 -6.28
CA LYS A 224 -2.12 19.47 -7.56
C LYS A 224 -1.78 18.00 -7.84
N MET A 225 -1.67 17.68 -9.12
CA MET A 225 -1.23 16.37 -9.59
C MET A 225 0.30 16.31 -9.60
N PRO A 226 0.95 15.26 -9.05
CA PRO A 226 2.36 15.01 -9.32
C PRO A 226 2.56 14.56 -10.75
N THR A 227 3.78 14.60 -11.29
CA THR A 227 4.07 14.12 -12.65
C THR A 227 4.52 12.67 -12.70
N ALA A 228 5.06 12.15 -11.60
CA ALA A 228 5.54 10.77 -11.50
C ALA A 228 5.34 10.19 -10.10
N ILE A 229 4.88 8.93 -10.04
CA ILE A 229 4.75 8.14 -8.81
C ILE A 229 5.65 6.90 -8.93
N PHE A 230 6.54 6.69 -7.95
CA PHE A 230 7.31 5.46 -7.78
C PHE A 230 6.70 4.63 -6.65
N TYR A 231 6.26 3.42 -6.97
CA TYR A 231 5.54 2.56 -6.05
C TYR A 231 6.17 1.15 -5.96
N PRO A 232 6.47 0.61 -4.73
CA PRO A 232 7.03 -0.72 -4.58
C PRO A 232 5.93 -1.77 -4.76
N MET A 233 6.07 -2.62 -5.79
CA MET A 233 5.00 -3.47 -6.29
C MET A 233 5.04 -4.89 -5.73
N GLY A 234 4.19 -5.18 -4.74
CA GLY A 234 3.78 -6.55 -4.41
C GLY A 234 2.49 -6.93 -5.16
N GLY A 235 1.37 -7.03 -4.45
CA GLY A 235 0.07 -7.37 -5.04
C GLY A 235 -0.60 -6.27 -5.90
N GLY A 236 -0.07 -5.04 -5.96
CA GLY A 236 -0.53 -3.95 -6.82
C GLY A 236 -1.64 -3.05 -6.26
N LEU A 237 -2.29 -3.46 -5.18
CA LEU A 237 -3.50 -2.78 -4.68
C LEU A 237 -3.27 -1.30 -4.32
N GLY A 238 -2.09 -0.94 -3.81
CA GLY A 238 -1.81 0.45 -3.43
C GLY A 238 -1.65 1.37 -4.64
N ALA A 239 -0.98 0.92 -5.70
CA ALA A 239 -0.88 1.67 -6.95
C ALA A 239 -2.27 1.89 -7.56
N ILE A 240 -3.08 0.83 -7.66
CA ILE A 240 -4.46 0.91 -8.16
C ILE A 240 -5.28 1.92 -7.33
N ALA A 241 -5.15 1.88 -6.00
CA ALA A 241 -5.88 2.77 -5.10
C ALA A 241 -5.48 4.24 -5.24
N ILE A 242 -4.19 4.55 -5.40
CA ILE A 242 -3.69 5.91 -5.64
C ILE A 242 -4.27 6.45 -6.96
N TYR A 243 -4.28 5.65 -8.01
CA TYR A 243 -4.80 6.07 -9.32
C TYR A 243 -6.32 6.25 -9.29
N LYS A 244 -7.06 5.39 -8.59
CA LYS A 244 -8.48 5.59 -8.35
C LYS A 244 -8.76 6.92 -7.64
N ALA A 245 -7.94 7.29 -6.65
CA ALA A 245 -8.07 8.58 -5.97
C ALA A 245 -7.93 9.75 -6.95
N PHE A 246 -6.91 9.74 -7.79
CA PHE A 246 -6.69 10.81 -8.77
C PHE A 246 -7.79 10.87 -9.83
N GLU A 247 -8.29 9.71 -10.31
CA GLU A 247 -9.41 9.68 -11.24
C GLU A 247 -10.69 10.27 -10.62
N GLU A 248 -11.00 9.94 -9.36
CA GLU A 248 -12.14 10.52 -8.62
C GLU A 248 -11.96 12.03 -8.41
N LEU A 249 -10.76 12.48 -8.02
CA LEU A 249 -10.46 13.91 -7.82
C LEU A 249 -10.56 14.73 -9.11
N LEU A 250 -10.15 14.15 -10.25
CA LEU A 250 -10.33 14.79 -11.57
C LEU A 250 -11.83 14.92 -11.91
N GLN A 251 -12.63 13.88 -11.68
CA GLN A 251 -14.08 13.91 -11.92
C GLN A 251 -14.78 14.92 -11.00
N LEU A 252 -14.34 15.05 -9.75
CA LEU A 252 -14.81 16.07 -8.82
C LEU A 252 -14.41 17.50 -9.25
N GLY A 253 -13.43 17.63 -10.13
CA GLY A 253 -12.84 18.93 -10.49
C GLY A 253 -12.03 19.57 -9.36
N TRP A 254 -11.62 18.79 -8.34
CA TRP A 254 -10.80 19.29 -7.23
C TRP A 254 -9.32 19.41 -7.61
N ILE A 255 -8.90 18.64 -8.61
CA ILE A 255 -7.59 18.73 -9.25
C ILE A 255 -7.75 18.80 -10.76
N ALA A 256 -6.71 19.27 -11.44
CA ALA A 256 -6.62 19.34 -12.90
C ALA A 256 -5.26 18.83 -13.38
N GLY A 257 -5.16 18.55 -14.66
CA GLY A 257 -3.91 18.13 -15.31
C GLY A 257 -3.96 16.67 -15.80
N THR A 258 -2.79 16.16 -16.15
CA THR A 258 -2.61 14.79 -16.66
C THR A 258 -2.30 13.84 -15.51
N MET A 259 -2.84 12.64 -15.57
CA MET A 259 -2.51 11.57 -14.62
C MET A 259 -0.99 11.33 -14.58
N PRO A 260 -0.41 11.09 -13.40
CA PRO A 260 1.03 10.89 -13.27
C PRO A 260 1.49 9.63 -14.01
N ARG A 261 2.75 9.63 -14.43
CA ARG A 261 3.40 8.40 -14.91
C ARG A 261 3.62 7.46 -13.73
N LEU A 262 3.30 6.16 -13.92
CA LEU A 262 3.46 5.14 -12.89
C LEU A 262 4.77 4.37 -13.11
N TYR A 263 5.65 4.43 -12.12
CA TYR A 263 6.84 3.60 -12.06
C TYR A 263 6.67 2.58 -10.93
N VAL A 264 6.64 1.30 -11.28
CA VAL A 264 6.60 0.24 -10.26
C VAL A 264 7.96 -0.41 -10.12
N THR A 265 8.34 -0.72 -8.89
CA THR A 265 9.61 -1.36 -8.59
C THR A 265 9.40 -2.73 -7.97
N GLN A 266 10.20 -3.71 -8.38
CA GLN A 266 10.24 -5.06 -7.81
C GLN A 266 11.68 -5.49 -7.60
N PHE A 267 11.93 -6.40 -6.65
CA PHE A 267 13.23 -7.07 -6.55
C PHE A 267 13.45 -8.01 -7.74
N GLU A 268 14.66 -8.07 -8.27
CA GLU A 268 15.05 -8.93 -9.39
C GLU A 268 14.70 -10.41 -9.16
N GLY A 269 14.82 -10.90 -7.92
CA GLY A 269 14.48 -12.27 -7.55
C GLY A 269 12.99 -12.59 -7.45
N CYS A 270 12.08 -11.58 -7.66
CA CYS A 270 10.63 -11.77 -7.80
C CYS A 270 10.00 -10.57 -8.53
N ALA A 271 10.11 -10.54 -9.86
CA ALA A 271 9.74 -9.41 -10.70
C ALA A 271 8.74 -9.76 -11.83
N PRO A 272 7.59 -10.40 -11.52
CA PRO A 272 6.65 -10.85 -12.56
C PRO A 272 6.02 -9.70 -13.36
N VAL A 273 5.85 -8.51 -12.74
CA VAL A 273 5.29 -7.34 -13.44
C VAL A 273 6.32 -6.71 -14.37
N VAL A 274 7.58 -6.62 -13.95
CA VAL A 274 8.68 -6.15 -14.80
C VAL A 274 8.78 -7.05 -16.04
N LYS A 275 8.87 -8.36 -15.84
CA LYS A 275 8.92 -9.33 -16.94
C LYS A 275 7.76 -9.18 -17.91
N ALA A 276 6.52 -9.07 -17.41
CA ALA A 276 5.34 -8.92 -18.27
C ALA A 276 5.35 -7.57 -19.02
N PHE A 277 5.82 -6.49 -18.37
CA PHE A 277 5.94 -5.18 -18.99
C PHE A 277 6.96 -5.20 -20.14
N ASP A 278 8.16 -5.75 -19.92
CA ASP A 278 9.23 -5.85 -20.92
C ASP A 278 8.85 -6.75 -22.11
N GLU A 279 8.09 -7.83 -21.84
CA GLU A 279 7.56 -8.72 -22.88
C GLU A 279 6.30 -8.17 -23.59
N GLY A 280 5.83 -6.96 -23.24
CA GLY A 280 4.64 -6.35 -23.84
C GLY A 280 3.32 -7.07 -23.48
N LYS A 281 3.28 -7.92 -22.44
CA LYS A 281 2.13 -8.74 -22.05
C LYS A 281 1.16 -7.99 -21.15
N ASP A 282 -0.15 -8.26 -21.27
CA ASP A 282 -1.21 -7.67 -20.45
C ASP A 282 -1.40 -8.36 -19.10
N ALA A 283 -0.76 -9.50 -18.87
CA ALA A 283 -0.86 -10.28 -17.65
C ALA A 283 0.48 -10.88 -17.26
N CYS A 284 0.70 -10.98 -15.94
CA CYS A 284 1.90 -11.61 -15.41
C CYS A 284 1.82 -13.14 -15.58
N THR A 285 2.96 -13.75 -15.89
CA THR A 285 3.18 -15.18 -15.67
C THR A 285 3.66 -15.38 -14.25
N ALA A 286 3.20 -16.43 -13.58
CA ALA A 286 3.64 -16.74 -12.22
C ALA A 286 5.18 -16.88 -12.17
N TRP A 287 5.78 -16.23 -11.17
CA TRP A 287 7.22 -16.28 -10.93
C TRP A 287 7.59 -17.65 -10.36
N GLY A 288 8.72 -18.17 -10.75
CA GLY A 288 9.23 -19.46 -10.29
C GLY A 288 9.78 -19.39 -8.85
N LYS A 289 11.08 -19.64 -8.68
CA LYS A 289 11.76 -19.56 -7.39
C LYS A 289 11.85 -18.09 -6.93
N ILE A 290 11.37 -17.83 -5.71
CA ILE A 290 11.48 -16.51 -5.09
C ILE A 290 12.85 -16.42 -4.38
N ASP A 291 13.60 -15.38 -4.71
CA ASP A 291 14.93 -15.12 -4.13
C ASP A 291 15.04 -13.64 -3.72
N ILE A 292 14.26 -13.27 -2.71
CA ILE A 292 14.22 -11.92 -2.14
C ILE A 292 14.03 -12.01 -0.62
N PRO A 293 14.40 -10.97 0.14
CA PRO A 293 14.15 -10.91 1.57
C PRO A 293 12.67 -11.13 1.92
N PRO A 294 12.35 -11.71 3.11
CA PRO A 294 10.99 -11.81 3.61
C PRO A 294 10.33 -10.43 3.68
N GLY A 295 9.14 -10.31 3.08
CA GLY A 295 8.43 -9.03 3.11
C GLY A 295 7.29 -8.90 2.11
N GLY A 296 6.82 -7.67 1.95
CA GLY A 296 5.60 -7.33 1.21
C GLY A 296 5.69 -7.47 -0.30
N LEU A 297 6.89 -7.59 -0.88
CA LEU A 297 7.10 -7.75 -2.33
C LEU A 297 7.14 -9.21 -2.79
N ARG A 298 7.05 -10.18 -1.88
CA ARG A 298 6.91 -11.61 -2.22
C ARG A 298 5.54 -11.91 -2.83
N SER A 299 5.38 -11.56 -4.08
CA SER A 299 4.13 -11.74 -4.83
C SER A 299 4.42 -12.39 -6.18
N PRO A 300 4.63 -13.73 -6.22
CA PRO A 300 4.99 -14.44 -7.46
C PRO A 300 3.88 -14.44 -8.51
N ASN A 301 2.64 -14.27 -8.08
CA ASN A 301 1.48 -14.11 -8.96
C ASN A 301 0.64 -12.92 -8.45
N PRO A 302 1.03 -11.67 -8.79
CA PRO A 302 0.40 -10.48 -8.24
C PRO A 302 -1.04 -10.34 -8.72
N PRO A 303 -2.04 -10.34 -7.81
CA PRO A 303 -3.46 -10.30 -8.20
C PRO A 303 -3.84 -9.02 -8.94
N GLY A 304 -3.17 -7.90 -8.67
CA GLY A 304 -3.36 -6.61 -9.36
C GLY A 304 -2.45 -6.41 -10.59
N GLY A 305 -1.68 -7.43 -11.00
CA GLY A 305 -0.68 -7.30 -12.06
C GLY A 305 -1.25 -6.75 -13.38
N ARG A 306 -2.38 -7.32 -13.85
CA ARG A 306 -3.06 -6.87 -15.07
C ARG A 306 -3.49 -5.40 -14.97
N ALA A 307 -4.10 -4.99 -13.87
CA ALA A 307 -4.57 -3.62 -13.66
C ALA A 307 -3.40 -2.62 -13.64
N VAL A 308 -2.30 -2.97 -12.96
CA VAL A 308 -1.11 -2.10 -12.89
C VAL A 308 -0.42 -1.98 -14.24
N LEU A 309 -0.31 -3.06 -15.01
CA LEU A 309 0.20 -3.02 -16.40
C LEU A 309 -0.67 -2.10 -17.28
N ALA A 310 -1.99 -2.18 -17.15
CA ALA A 310 -2.91 -1.30 -17.87
C ALA A 310 -2.73 0.18 -17.48
N LEU A 311 -2.56 0.49 -16.18
CA LEU A 311 -2.30 1.86 -15.71
C LEU A 311 -0.99 2.42 -16.31
N MET A 312 0.10 1.65 -16.28
CA MET A 312 1.38 2.09 -16.86
C MET A 312 1.27 2.35 -18.35
N ARG A 313 0.56 1.51 -19.10
CA ARG A 313 0.35 1.75 -20.55
C ARG A 313 -0.54 2.94 -20.84
N LYS A 314 -1.59 3.13 -20.05
CA LYS A 314 -2.54 4.23 -20.21
C LYS A 314 -1.93 5.59 -19.87
N HIS A 315 -1.11 5.65 -18.81
CA HIS A 315 -0.62 6.91 -18.25
C HIS A 315 0.90 7.11 -18.43
N GLY A 316 1.58 6.13 -19.00
CA GLY A 316 3.04 6.12 -19.11
C GLY A 316 3.73 5.67 -17.83
N GLY A 317 5.03 5.51 -17.91
CA GLY A 317 5.89 5.01 -16.86
C GLY A 317 6.59 3.71 -17.24
N ALA A 318 7.10 2.98 -16.26
CA ALA A 318 7.83 1.74 -16.48
C ALA A 318 7.78 0.81 -15.25
N ALA A 319 8.02 -0.47 -15.49
CA ALA A 319 8.32 -1.43 -14.43
C ALA A 319 9.83 -1.63 -14.34
N ILE A 320 10.40 -1.56 -13.14
CA ILE A 320 11.85 -1.52 -12.93
C ILE A 320 12.25 -2.58 -11.91
N SER A 321 13.14 -3.48 -12.28
CA SER A 321 13.75 -4.42 -11.35
C SER A 321 14.93 -3.79 -10.62
N VAL A 322 15.05 -4.15 -9.33
CA VAL A 322 16.09 -3.64 -8.43
C VAL A 322 16.78 -4.80 -7.75
N SER A 323 18.10 -4.79 -7.74
CA SER A 323 18.85 -5.79 -7.00
C SER A 323 18.67 -5.65 -5.49
N THR A 324 18.80 -6.74 -4.75
CA THR A 324 18.74 -6.68 -3.28
C THR A 324 19.82 -5.74 -2.71
N PRO A 325 21.10 -5.78 -3.14
CA PRO A 325 22.10 -4.82 -2.68
C PRO A 325 21.75 -3.35 -2.95
N ASP A 326 21.22 -3.03 -4.15
CA ASP A 326 20.83 -1.64 -4.47
C ASP A 326 19.69 -1.14 -3.57
N ALA A 327 18.72 -2.02 -3.26
CA ALA A 327 17.65 -1.66 -2.35
C ALA A 327 18.15 -1.39 -0.92
N PHE A 328 19.08 -2.20 -0.40
CA PHE A 328 19.65 -1.98 0.93
C PHE A 328 20.54 -0.72 0.97
N ALA A 329 21.34 -0.48 -0.07
CA ALA A 329 22.09 0.78 -0.21
C ALA A 329 21.16 2.01 -0.26
N ALA A 330 19.96 1.86 -0.84
CA ALA A 330 18.95 2.92 -0.85
C ALA A 330 18.30 3.13 0.53
N VAL A 331 18.16 2.10 1.38
CA VAL A 331 17.76 2.27 2.80
C VAL A 331 18.73 3.19 3.51
N ASP A 332 20.02 2.87 3.42
CA ASP A 332 21.08 3.65 4.07
C ASP A 332 21.14 5.08 3.53
N GLN A 333 20.94 5.25 2.23
CA GLN A 333 20.94 6.56 1.61
C GLN A 333 19.76 7.41 2.08
N LEU A 334 18.52 6.89 2.10
CA LEU A 334 17.34 7.60 2.61
C LEU A 334 17.56 8.04 4.07
N ALA A 335 18.11 7.17 4.89
CA ALA A 335 18.41 7.47 6.29
C ALA A 335 19.50 8.53 6.45
N ARG A 336 20.60 8.43 5.70
CA ARG A 336 21.75 9.33 5.79
C ARG A 336 21.45 10.72 5.24
N ASP A 337 20.77 10.77 4.11
CA ASP A 337 20.58 12.03 3.39
C ASP A 337 19.34 12.79 3.88
N GLU A 338 18.26 12.10 4.28
CA GLU A 338 16.99 12.73 4.62
C GLU A 338 16.43 12.31 5.99
N GLY A 339 17.12 11.43 6.72
CA GLY A 339 16.64 10.95 8.02
C GLY A 339 15.45 9.97 7.92
N ILE A 340 15.15 9.44 6.74
CA ILE A 340 14.01 8.56 6.50
C ILE A 340 14.46 7.11 6.58
N PHE A 341 14.08 6.40 7.66
CA PHE A 341 14.41 4.98 7.82
C PHE A 341 13.31 4.11 7.20
N ALA A 342 13.42 3.89 5.90
CA ALA A 342 12.48 3.12 5.09
C ALA A 342 12.73 1.60 5.18
N CYS A 343 11.68 0.78 4.95
CA CYS A 343 11.89 -0.65 4.76
C CYS A 343 12.55 -0.96 3.40
N PRO A 344 13.27 -2.09 3.27
CA PRO A 344 13.96 -2.44 2.02
C PRO A 344 13.04 -2.50 0.80
N GLU A 345 11.80 -2.97 0.98
CA GLU A 345 10.81 -2.99 -0.09
C GLU A 345 10.53 -1.58 -0.63
N SER A 346 10.40 -0.61 0.26
CA SER A 346 10.16 0.78 -0.12
C SER A 346 11.38 1.42 -0.76
N ALA A 347 12.56 1.11 -0.28
CA ALA A 347 13.81 1.64 -0.78
C ALA A 347 14.10 1.22 -2.25
N THR A 348 13.43 0.16 -2.73
CA THR A 348 13.44 -0.17 -4.17
C THR A 348 12.97 1.01 -5.03
N THR A 349 12.10 1.89 -4.51
CA THR A 349 11.60 3.07 -5.25
C THR A 349 12.71 4.09 -5.50
N LEU A 350 13.59 4.36 -4.53
CA LEU A 350 14.74 5.23 -4.73
C LEU A 350 15.75 4.60 -5.69
N ALA A 351 16.05 3.30 -5.54
CA ALA A 351 16.95 2.59 -6.45
C ALA A 351 16.38 2.55 -7.88
N GLY A 352 15.06 2.34 -8.02
CA GLY A 352 14.35 2.38 -9.30
C GLY A 352 14.31 3.79 -9.89
N LEU A 353 14.15 4.83 -9.08
CA LEU A 353 14.23 6.22 -9.54
C LEU A 353 15.61 6.55 -10.14
N LYS A 354 16.69 6.11 -9.50
CA LYS A 354 18.05 6.26 -10.05
C LYS A 354 18.21 5.60 -11.42
N LYS A 355 17.69 4.36 -11.56
CA LYS A 355 17.67 3.66 -12.85
C LYS A 355 16.81 4.39 -13.88
N ALA A 356 15.65 4.94 -13.48
CA ALA A 356 14.78 5.71 -14.37
C ALA A 356 15.43 7.01 -14.86
N ILE A 357 16.15 7.72 -14.00
CA ILE A 357 16.90 8.93 -14.37
C ILE A 357 18.03 8.56 -15.34
N ALA A 358 18.80 7.52 -15.06
CA ALA A 358 19.88 7.07 -15.94
C ALA A 358 19.39 6.65 -17.34
N ASN A 359 18.13 6.22 -17.46
CA ASN A 359 17.47 5.88 -18.72
C ASN A 359 16.63 7.03 -19.30
N GLU A 360 16.79 8.26 -18.83
CA GLU A 360 16.08 9.46 -19.27
C GLU A 360 14.54 9.36 -19.22
N LEU A 361 14.02 8.49 -18.36
CA LEU A 361 12.57 8.31 -18.15
C LEU A 361 11.96 9.37 -17.23
N VAL A 362 12.78 10.06 -16.45
CA VAL A 362 12.39 11.13 -15.51
C VAL A 362 13.15 12.39 -15.86
N ARG A 363 12.45 13.52 -15.94
CA ARG A 363 13.03 14.83 -16.27
C ARG A 363 13.36 15.62 -15.01
N PRO A 364 14.32 16.55 -15.06
CA PRO A 364 14.69 17.39 -13.92
C PRO A 364 13.55 18.21 -13.32
N ASP A 365 12.56 18.62 -14.13
CA ASP A 365 11.41 19.44 -13.74
C ASP A 365 10.19 18.61 -13.26
N ASP A 366 10.27 17.28 -13.27
CA ASP A 366 9.21 16.41 -12.77
C ASP A 366 8.97 16.60 -11.26
N GLN A 367 7.70 16.64 -10.87
CA GLN A 367 7.29 16.49 -9.49
C GLN A 367 7.21 14.98 -9.17
N VAL A 368 8.27 14.45 -8.60
CA VAL A 368 8.41 13.01 -8.32
C VAL A 368 7.99 12.70 -6.89
N ILE A 369 7.11 11.71 -6.75
CA ILE A 369 6.74 11.14 -5.43
C ILE A 369 7.23 9.70 -5.37
N ILE A 370 8.05 9.37 -4.38
CA ILE A 370 8.36 7.99 -4.01
C ILE A 370 7.56 7.59 -2.77
N VAL A 371 6.98 6.39 -2.79
CA VAL A 371 6.12 5.91 -1.69
C VAL A 371 6.92 4.99 -0.78
N ASN A 372 7.20 5.46 0.44
CA ASN A 372 7.70 4.62 1.52
C ASN A 372 6.53 3.87 2.16
N THR A 373 6.34 2.60 1.83
CA THR A 373 5.19 1.80 2.28
C THR A 373 5.30 1.26 3.70
N GLY A 374 6.46 1.39 4.33
CA GLY A 374 6.65 0.92 5.70
C GLY A 374 7.97 1.35 6.33
N SER A 375 7.98 1.35 7.65
CA SER A 375 9.14 1.68 8.47
C SER A 375 10.24 0.61 8.40
N GLY A 376 11.50 1.01 8.35
CA GLY A 376 12.66 0.15 8.49
C GLY A 376 12.69 -0.64 9.80
N LEU A 377 12.05 -0.11 10.85
CA LEU A 377 11.90 -0.80 12.14
C LEU A 377 11.20 -2.16 12.02
N LYS A 378 10.38 -2.36 11.00
CA LYS A 378 9.74 -3.65 10.72
C LYS A 378 10.69 -4.70 10.14
N SER A 379 11.80 -4.27 9.57
CA SER A 379 12.73 -5.10 8.79
C SER A 379 14.11 -5.23 9.43
N ILE A 380 14.27 -4.83 10.69
CA ILE A 380 15.57 -4.90 11.40
C ILE A 380 16.29 -6.25 11.23
N PRO A 381 15.63 -7.42 11.32
CA PRO A 381 16.31 -8.70 11.14
C PRO A 381 16.86 -8.93 9.71
N ALA A 382 16.40 -8.18 8.72
CA ALA A 382 16.89 -8.27 7.34
C ALA A 382 18.04 -7.30 7.06
N LEU A 383 18.28 -6.34 7.95
CA LEU A 383 19.35 -5.37 7.84
C LEU A 383 20.66 -5.92 8.44
N GLU A 384 21.80 -5.41 7.99
CA GLU A 384 23.07 -5.76 8.59
C GLU A 384 23.12 -5.32 10.06
N PRO A 385 23.66 -6.17 10.97
CA PRO A 385 23.78 -5.80 12.38
C PRO A 385 24.67 -4.55 12.55
N ALA A 386 24.13 -3.54 13.21
CA ALA A 386 24.90 -2.34 13.54
C ALA A 386 26.03 -2.69 14.54
N ARG A 387 27.25 -2.25 14.23
CA ARG A 387 28.42 -2.42 15.10
C ARG A 387 29.05 -1.06 15.37
N PHE A 388 29.09 -0.70 16.64
CA PHE A 388 29.71 0.55 17.08
C PHE A 388 30.78 0.26 18.10
N PRO A 389 31.89 1.06 18.16
CA PRO A 389 32.93 0.89 19.16
C PRO A 389 32.37 1.19 20.56
N VAL A 390 32.76 0.36 21.52
CA VAL A 390 32.54 0.64 22.94
C VAL A 390 33.76 1.46 23.42
N ILE A 391 33.50 2.66 23.91
CA ILE A 391 34.55 3.56 24.42
C ILE A 391 34.50 3.63 25.93
N THR A 392 35.68 3.76 26.54
CA THR A 392 35.84 3.89 28.01
C THR A 392 36.28 5.31 28.43
N SER A 393 36.52 6.20 27.49
CA SER A 393 36.97 7.57 27.72
C SER A 393 36.43 8.51 26.66
N SER A 394 36.10 9.75 27.06
CA SER A 394 35.70 10.82 26.14
C SER A 394 36.77 11.21 25.13
N ALA A 395 38.05 10.92 25.41
CA ALA A 395 39.15 11.15 24.48
C ALA A 395 39.06 10.30 23.19
N ALA A 396 38.24 9.24 23.18
CA ALA A 396 37.96 8.40 22.01
C ALA A 396 36.80 8.88 21.14
N ILE A 397 36.17 10.01 21.48
CA ILE A 397 35.04 10.57 20.71
C ILE A 397 35.62 11.48 19.62
N HIS A 398 35.43 11.07 18.36
CA HIS A 398 35.80 11.84 17.19
C HIS A 398 34.57 11.98 16.29
N ALA A 399 34.41 13.16 15.64
CA ALA A 399 33.34 13.46 14.68
C ALA A 399 33.76 13.09 13.25
#